data_e8a92fef57a8bb574d8f2c2f522fea32
#
_entry.id   e8a92fef57a8bb574d8f2c2f522fea32
#
_cell.length_a   1.000
_cell.length_b   1.000
_cell.length_c   1.000
_cell.angle_alpha   90.00
_cell.angle_beta   90.00
_cell.angle_gamma   90.00
#
_symmetry.space_group_name_H-M   'P 1'
#
loop_
_entity.id
_entity.type
_entity.pdbx_description
1 polymer ?
#
loop_
_entity_poly.entity_id
_entity_poly.type
_entity_poly.pdbx_seq_one_letter_code
_entity_poly.pdbx_strand_id
1 'polypeptide(L)'
;SLEEPDKKILKEKTNLDRFVKIVGVDQKSNGFEAEINLSKKELLKEEKISNKAGPTYTLAEIFKAIELTMGDENYQKALEKRGIKDLSLIQIDPWPGGGFVKKNIKNGNRALKAISFLKDSEKDNAYARPIQGLIAHIDLTENKVVEVEDHGVVEVPKAHARYDKDGQESLRENPKEIAITQPEGVGFSVEDNLISWEGWQLRASIDPIEGLALHQVSLNNRPIFYRAGLSDMVVPYGSSDPMHWWKAVHDGTE
;
A
#
# COMPACT_ATOMS: atom_id res chain seq x y z
N SER A 1 -5.10 7.44 18.32
CA SER A 1 -6.37 7.26 19.07
C SER A 1 -6.30 8.03 20.37
N LEU A 2 -7.46 8.59 20.80
CA LEU A 2 -7.54 9.27 22.08
C LEU A 2 -7.60 8.26 23.21
N GLU A 3 -6.86 8.48 24.28
CA GLU A 3 -6.95 7.72 25.51
C GLU A 3 -8.28 8.03 26.27
N GLU A 4 -8.70 7.16 27.18
CA GLU A 4 -9.96 7.34 27.92
C GLU A 4 -10.07 8.67 28.69
N PRO A 5 -8.99 9.21 29.32
CA PRO A 5 -9.03 10.53 29.91
C PRO A 5 -9.33 11.64 28.90
N ASP A 6 -8.74 11.56 27.70
CA ASP A 6 -8.93 12.55 26.64
C ASP A 6 -10.35 12.55 26.10
N LYS A 7 -10.98 11.37 26.02
CA LYS A 7 -12.39 11.21 25.62
C LYS A 7 -13.35 11.93 26.56
N LYS A 8 -13.07 11.92 27.87
CA LYS A 8 -13.85 12.68 28.86
C LYS A 8 -13.66 14.18 28.70
N ILE A 9 -12.42 14.62 28.49
CA ILE A 9 -12.08 16.03 28.32
C ILE A 9 -12.72 16.60 27.04
N LEU A 10 -12.80 15.82 25.94
CA LEU A 10 -13.47 16.23 24.70
C LEU A 10 -14.96 16.54 24.87
N LYS A 11 -15.63 15.94 25.85
CA LYS A 11 -17.03 16.26 26.16
C LYS A 11 -17.18 17.58 26.91
N GLU A 12 -16.13 18.06 27.53
CA GLU A 12 -16.16 19.19 28.46
C GLU A 12 -15.39 20.42 27.93
N LYS A 13 -14.45 20.24 27.01
CA LYS A 13 -13.56 21.31 26.50
C LYS A 13 -13.45 21.30 24.98
N THR A 14 -13.51 22.48 24.39
CA THR A 14 -13.37 22.70 22.94
C THR A 14 -11.94 22.90 22.45
N ASN A 15 -10.99 23.16 23.35
CA ASN A 15 -9.58 23.37 23.00
C ASN A 15 -8.70 22.31 23.67
N LEU A 16 -8.33 21.29 22.88
CA LEU A 16 -7.33 20.31 23.23
C LEU A 16 -6.03 20.58 22.48
N ASP A 17 -4.90 20.26 23.10
CA ASP A 17 -3.64 20.19 22.39
C ASP A 17 -3.74 19.18 21.25
N ARG A 18 -3.12 19.48 20.14
CA ARG A 18 -3.03 18.58 18.98
C ARG A 18 -1.80 17.71 19.12
N PHE A 19 -2.01 16.41 19.00
CA PHE A 19 -0.93 15.41 19.05
C PHE A 19 -0.81 14.71 17.70
N VAL A 20 0.40 14.31 17.36
CA VAL A 20 0.68 13.44 16.23
C VAL A 20 1.58 12.30 16.67
N LYS A 21 1.25 11.09 16.21
CA LYS A 21 2.12 9.92 16.30
C LYS A 21 2.78 9.73 14.93
N ILE A 22 4.09 9.64 14.92
CA ILE A 22 4.92 9.42 13.74
C ILE A 22 5.51 8.02 13.83
N VAL A 23 5.43 7.28 12.73
CA VAL A 23 6.16 6.02 12.54
C VAL A 23 7.08 6.22 11.35
N GLY A 24 8.35 5.95 11.52
CA GLY A 24 9.34 6.26 10.49
C GLY A 24 10.57 5.36 10.53
N VAL A 25 11.49 5.61 9.60
CA VAL A 25 12.83 5.04 9.59
C VAL A 25 13.87 6.16 9.64
N ASP A 26 14.94 5.94 10.39
CA ASP A 26 16.09 6.82 10.39
C ASP A 26 16.98 6.59 9.15
N GLN A 27 18.02 7.39 8.99
CA GLN A 27 18.99 7.27 7.87
C GLN A 27 19.72 5.92 7.82
N LYS A 28 19.66 5.12 8.89
CA LYS A 28 20.26 3.78 9.00
C LYS A 28 19.22 2.68 8.85
N SER A 29 18.00 3.03 8.40
CA SER A 29 16.86 2.12 8.27
C SER A 29 16.35 1.53 9.59
N ASN A 30 16.66 2.14 10.75
CA ASN A 30 16.05 1.74 12.00
C ASN A 30 14.65 2.34 12.13
N GLY A 31 13.66 1.51 12.46
CA GLY A 31 12.30 1.97 12.73
C GLY A 31 12.19 2.71 14.06
N PHE A 32 11.39 3.75 14.10
CA PHE A 32 11.06 4.49 15.32
C PHE A 32 9.59 4.91 15.34
N GLU A 33 9.07 5.09 16.55
CA GLU A 33 7.80 5.78 16.81
C GLU A 33 8.10 7.05 17.62
N ALA A 34 7.41 8.15 17.30
CA ALA A 34 7.51 9.38 18.03
C ALA A 34 6.13 10.00 18.28
N GLU A 35 5.93 10.59 19.46
CA GLU A 35 4.76 11.37 19.80
C GLU A 35 5.15 12.85 19.95
N ILE A 36 4.45 13.72 19.24
CA ILE A 36 4.70 15.15 19.23
C ILE A 36 3.43 15.91 19.63
N ASN A 37 3.55 16.81 20.58
CA ASN A 37 2.53 17.83 20.83
C ASN A 37 2.71 18.96 19.80
N LEU A 38 1.82 19.01 18.80
CA LEU A 38 1.87 20.02 17.76
C LEU A 38 1.53 21.42 18.27
N SER A 39 0.67 21.54 19.28
CA SER A 39 0.27 22.81 19.84
C SER A 39 1.44 23.50 20.58
N LYS A 40 2.26 22.69 21.23
CA LYS A 40 3.46 23.16 21.98
C LYS A 40 4.75 23.03 21.20
N LYS A 41 4.74 22.32 20.06
CA LYS A 41 5.92 21.97 19.25
C LYS A 41 6.96 21.20 20.06
N GLU A 42 6.51 20.23 20.84
CA GLU A 42 7.31 19.48 21.81
C GLU A 42 7.29 17.98 21.45
N LEU A 43 8.48 17.37 21.39
CA LEU A 43 8.64 15.91 21.31
C LEU A 43 8.37 15.34 22.71
N LEU A 44 7.32 14.52 22.83
CA LEU A 44 6.93 13.93 24.12
C LEU A 44 7.61 12.58 24.34
N LYS A 45 7.76 11.80 23.29
CA LYS A 45 8.28 10.45 23.35
C LYS A 45 8.91 10.06 22.02
N GLU A 46 10.00 9.30 22.08
CA GLU A 46 10.61 8.62 20.95
C GLU A 46 11.05 7.22 21.38
N GLU A 47 10.66 6.21 20.62
CA GLU A 47 11.00 4.81 20.88
C GLU A 47 11.44 4.12 19.60
N LYS A 48 12.44 3.23 19.70
CA LYS A 48 12.84 2.38 18.59
C LYS A 48 11.84 1.24 18.42
N ILE A 49 11.42 1.00 17.18
CA ILE A 49 10.64 -0.17 16.82
C ILE A 49 11.53 -1.41 16.89
N SER A 50 10.98 -2.53 17.37
CA SER A 50 11.67 -3.81 17.41
C SER A 50 12.17 -4.21 16.00
N ASN A 51 13.37 -4.81 15.92
CA ASN A 51 13.94 -5.36 14.68
C ASN A 51 13.06 -6.42 13.97
N LYS A 52 11.96 -6.83 14.59
CA LYS A 52 11.01 -7.79 14.00
C LYS A 52 9.78 -7.11 13.35
N ALA A 53 9.62 -5.82 13.57
CA ALA A 53 8.56 -5.02 13.00
C ALA A 53 9.17 -3.74 12.40
N GLY A 54 8.63 -3.25 11.33
CA GLY A 54 9.06 -2.01 10.70
C GLY A 54 7.86 -1.22 10.20
N PRO A 55 8.04 0.10 9.98
CA PRO A 55 7.00 0.89 9.34
C PRO A 55 6.76 0.43 7.91
N THR A 56 5.62 0.84 7.36
CA THR A 56 5.30 0.68 5.93
C THR A 56 6.45 1.18 5.05
N TYR A 57 6.65 0.57 3.90
CA TYR A 57 7.66 1.03 2.95
C TYR A 57 7.26 2.37 2.35
N THR A 58 8.25 3.24 2.21
CA THR A 58 8.07 4.54 1.59
C THR A 58 8.21 4.44 0.07
N LEU A 59 7.61 5.38 -0.68
CA LEU A 59 7.81 5.46 -2.13
C LEU A 59 9.29 5.56 -2.52
N ALA A 60 10.10 6.25 -1.73
CA ALA A 60 11.55 6.34 -1.97
C ALA A 60 12.24 4.97 -1.89
N GLU A 61 11.83 4.10 -0.96
CA GLU A 61 12.32 2.73 -0.83
C GLU A 61 11.85 1.85 -1.99
N ILE A 62 10.60 2.01 -2.44
CA ILE A 62 10.06 1.30 -3.61
C ILE A 62 10.87 1.69 -4.87
N PHE A 63 11.06 2.98 -5.14
CA PHE A 63 11.87 3.42 -6.28
C PHE A 63 13.33 2.97 -6.18
N LYS A 64 13.89 2.94 -4.98
CA LYS A 64 15.24 2.42 -4.76
C LYS A 64 15.35 0.93 -5.07
N ALA A 65 14.35 0.14 -4.70
CA ALA A 65 14.31 -1.29 -5.02
C ALA A 65 14.24 -1.52 -6.55
N ILE A 66 13.46 -0.71 -7.27
CA ILE A 66 13.39 -0.75 -8.74
C ILE A 66 14.77 -0.44 -9.35
N GLU A 67 15.41 0.65 -8.90
CA GLU A 67 16.75 1.06 -9.36
C GLU A 67 17.79 -0.05 -9.16
N LEU A 68 17.85 -0.62 -7.95
CA LEU A 68 18.78 -1.69 -7.60
C LEU A 68 18.53 -2.95 -8.45
N THR A 69 17.27 -3.32 -8.67
CA THR A 69 16.91 -4.48 -9.48
C THR A 69 17.30 -4.28 -10.95
N MET A 70 16.99 -3.12 -11.52
CA MET A 70 17.36 -2.80 -12.89
C MET A 70 18.86 -2.75 -13.12
N GLY A 71 19.64 -2.32 -12.12
CA GLY A 71 21.09 -2.25 -12.15
C GLY A 71 21.82 -3.58 -11.92
N ASP A 72 21.13 -4.64 -11.49
CA ASP A 72 21.75 -5.91 -11.15
C ASP A 72 22.08 -6.75 -12.39
N GLU A 73 23.35 -7.14 -12.54
CA GLU A 73 23.82 -7.92 -13.70
C GLU A 73 23.16 -9.31 -13.81
N ASN A 74 22.86 -9.98 -12.69
CA ASN A 74 22.25 -11.31 -12.73
C ASN A 74 20.79 -11.20 -13.16
N TYR A 75 20.10 -10.14 -12.72
CA TYR A 75 18.75 -9.84 -13.16
C TYR A 75 18.71 -9.56 -14.67
N GLN A 76 19.61 -8.73 -15.17
CA GLN A 76 19.70 -8.43 -16.61
C GLN A 76 20.01 -9.70 -17.44
N LYS A 77 20.96 -10.54 -17.00
CA LYS A 77 21.24 -11.84 -17.63
C LYS A 77 20.01 -12.77 -17.65
N ALA A 78 19.20 -12.75 -16.60
CA ALA A 78 17.96 -13.53 -16.55
C ALA A 78 16.89 -13.02 -17.52
N LEU A 79 16.84 -11.70 -17.78
CA LEU A 79 16.00 -11.10 -18.83
C LEU A 79 16.51 -11.47 -20.24
N GLU A 80 17.82 -11.40 -20.46
CA GLU A 80 18.43 -11.80 -21.73
C GLU A 80 18.13 -13.25 -22.10
N LYS A 81 18.19 -14.18 -21.16
CA LYS A 81 17.79 -15.59 -21.36
C LYS A 81 16.34 -15.73 -21.84
N ARG A 82 15.48 -14.78 -21.50
CA ARG A 82 14.07 -14.69 -21.93
C ARG A 82 13.89 -13.93 -23.24
N GLY A 83 14.99 -13.53 -23.87
CA GLY A 83 14.98 -12.74 -25.12
C GLY A 83 14.60 -11.27 -24.92
N ILE A 84 14.53 -10.79 -23.69
CA ILE A 84 14.18 -9.41 -23.37
C ILE A 84 15.44 -8.56 -23.34
N LYS A 85 15.53 -7.60 -24.27
CA LYS A 85 16.70 -6.73 -24.44
C LYS A 85 16.43 -5.28 -24.10
N ASP A 86 15.19 -4.84 -24.28
CA ASP A 86 14.80 -3.46 -24.00
C ASP A 86 14.32 -3.33 -22.57
N LEU A 87 15.19 -2.83 -21.70
CA LEU A 87 14.90 -2.65 -20.29
C LEU A 87 13.88 -1.53 -20.02
N SER A 88 13.68 -0.61 -20.96
CA SER A 88 12.71 0.49 -20.81
C SER A 88 11.25 0.00 -20.78
N LEU A 89 11.00 -1.20 -21.31
CA LEU A 89 9.70 -1.84 -21.33
C LEU A 89 9.42 -2.72 -20.10
N ILE A 90 10.37 -2.79 -19.15
CA ILE A 90 10.19 -3.58 -17.94
C ILE A 90 9.51 -2.72 -16.87
N GLN A 91 8.41 -3.23 -16.33
CA GLN A 91 7.83 -2.76 -15.09
C GLN A 91 8.25 -3.69 -13.96
N ILE A 92 8.78 -3.13 -12.89
CA ILE A 92 9.19 -3.86 -11.69
C ILE A 92 8.26 -3.46 -10.55
N ASP A 93 7.71 -4.47 -9.89
CA ASP A 93 6.84 -4.30 -8.72
C ASP A 93 7.54 -4.86 -7.48
N PRO A 94 8.07 -4.01 -6.61
CA PRO A 94 8.62 -4.42 -5.34
C PRO A 94 7.50 -4.69 -4.32
N TRP A 95 7.56 -5.85 -3.69
CA TRP A 95 6.59 -6.31 -2.69
C TRP A 95 7.25 -6.58 -1.34
N PRO A 96 6.59 -6.30 -0.22
CA PRO A 96 7.03 -6.77 1.08
C PRO A 96 7.07 -8.30 1.12
N GLY A 97 8.22 -8.85 1.49
CA GLY A 97 8.40 -10.31 1.60
C GLY A 97 7.80 -10.90 2.89
N GLY A 98 7.36 -10.06 3.82
CA GLY A 98 6.86 -10.49 5.13
C GLY A 98 7.88 -11.39 5.85
N GLY A 99 7.42 -12.56 6.33
CA GLY A 99 8.29 -13.58 6.95
C GLY A 99 9.08 -14.43 5.95
N PHE A 100 8.96 -14.19 4.65
CA PHE A 100 9.56 -15.02 3.58
C PHE A 100 10.78 -14.37 2.92
N VAL A 101 11.55 -13.60 3.68
CA VAL A 101 12.82 -13.04 3.22
C VAL A 101 13.92 -14.10 3.18
N LYS A 102 14.91 -13.91 2.31
CA LYS A 102 16.04 -14.83 2.18
C LYS A 102 16.92 -14.82 3.44
N LYS A 103 17.48 -15.99 3.77
CA LYS A 103 18.34 -16.18 4.97
C LYS A 103 19.63 -15.36 4.95
N ASN A 104 20.08 -14.92 3.78
CA ASN A 104 21.26 -14.07 3.62
C ASN A 104 20.97 -12.58 3.87
N ILE A 105 19.70 -12.20 4.07
CA ILE A 105 19.33 -10.87 4.54
C ILE A 105 19.35 -10.89 6.07
N LYS A 106 20.09 -9.97 6.66
CA LYS A 106 20.21 -9.86 8.12
C LYS A 106 18.83 -9.59 8.75
N ASN A 107 18.59 -10.23 9.89
CA ASN A 107 17.35 -9.98 10.64
C ASN A 107 17.28 -8.49 11.06
N GLY A 108 16.17 -7.85 10.75
CA GLY A 108 15.96 -6.44 10.99
C GLY A 108 16.29 -5.52 9.80
N ASN A 109 16.96 -6.03 8.75
CA ASN A 109 17.13 -5.27 7.53
C ASN A 109 15.78 -5.12 6.81
N ARG A 110 15.58 -3.99 6.16
CA ARG A 110 14.42 -3.73 5.31
C ARG A 110 14.62 -4.44 3.97
N ALA A 111 13.67 -5.29 3.60
CA ALA A 111 13.81 -6.16 2.45
C ALA A 111 12.55 -6.21 1.60
N LEU A 112 12.72 -6.17 0.29
CA LEU A 112 11.65 -6.33 -0.69
C LEU A 112 11.95 -7.50 -1.63
N LYS A 113 10.89 -8.02 -2.24
CA LYS A 113 10.95 -8.93 -3.38
C LYS A 113 10.39 -8.23 -4.58
N ALA A 114 11.13 -8.18 -5.68
CA ALA A 114 10.66 -7.59 -6.92
C ALA A 114 10.25 -8.67 -7.91
N ILE A 115 9.04 -8.56 -8.42
CA ILE A 115 8.55 -9.29 -9.57
C ILE A 115 8.46 -8.34 -10.76
N SER A 116 8.32 -8.88 -11.97
CA SER A 116 8.48 -8.07 -13.18
C SER A 116 7.46 -8.42 -14.24
N PHE A 117 7.15 -7.43 -15.05
CA PHE A 117 6.21 -7.49 -16.15
C PHE A 117 6.81 -6.82 -17.38
N LEU A 118 6.42 -7.28 -18.57
CA LEU A 118 6.91 -6.73 -19.84
C LEU A 118 5.81 -5.93 -20.53
N LYS A 119 6.04 -4.65 -20.76
CA LYS A 119 5.18 -3.83 -21.61
C LYS A 119 5.43 -4.17 -23.10
N ASP A 120 4.43 -4.01 -23.92
CA ASP A 120 4.56 -4.04 -25.37
C ASP A 120 4.96 -2.66 -25.93
N SER A 121 4.49 -1.62 -25.26
CA SER A 121 4.80 -0.21 -25.53
C SER A 121 4.70 0.60 -24.23
N GLU A 122 5.12 1.84 -24.27
CA GLU A 122 5.06 2.73 -23.10
C GLU A 122 3.65 2.88 -22.51
N LYS A 123 2.61 2.83 -23.37
CA LYS A 123 1.19 2.95 -22.97
C LYS A 123 0.52 1.63 -22.60
N ASP A 124 1.24 0.50 -22.69
CA ASP A 124 0.65 -0.81 -22.40
C ASP A 124 0.53 -1.05 -20.90
N ASN A 125 -0.49 -1.83 -20.51
CA ASN A 125 -0.60 -2.35 -19.16
C ASN A 125 0.28 -3.59 -19.00
N ALA A 126 1.37 -3.47 -18.29
CA ALA A 126 2.36 -4.53 -18.12
C ALA A 126 1.79 -5.79 -17.42
N TYR A 127 0.76 -5.65 -16.58
CA TYR A 127 0.19 -6.76 -15.79
C TYR A 127 -0.40 -7.91 -16.61
N ALA A 128 -0.74 -7.67 -17.88
CA ALA A 128 -1.14 -8.74 -18.80
C ALA A 128 0.02 -9.65 -19.23
N ARG A 129 1.28 -9.23 -19.00
CA ARG A 129 2.47 -9.89 -19.52
C ARG A 129 3.52 -10.12 -18.41
N PRO A 130 3.22 -10.99 -17.42
CA PRO A 130 4.15 -11.29 -16.34
C PRO A 130 5.40 -12.01 -16.87
N ILE A 131 6.56 -11.64 -16.33
CA ILE A 131 7.84 -12.34 -16.55
C ILE A 131 7.93 -13.42 -15.46
N GLN A 132 7.33 -14.57 -15.73
CA GLN A 132 7.18 -15.64 -14.73
C GLN A 132 8.52 -16.23 -14.31
N GLY A 133 8.57 -16.64 -13.04
CA GLY A 133 9.68 -17.36 -12.45
C GLY A 133 10.94 -16.52 -12.22
N LEU A 134 10.86 -15.18 -12.27
CA LEU A 134 11.98 -14.27 -12.01
C LEU A 134 11.65 -13.37 -10.83
N ILE A 135 12.43 -13.47 -9.74
CA ILE A 135 12.24 -12.70 -8.52
C ILE A 135 13.59 -12.16 -8.06
N ALA A 136 13.70 -10.84 -7.86
CA ALA A 136 14.86 -10.26 -7.21
C ALA A 136 14.60 -10.05 -5.72
N HIS A 137 15.57 -10.39 -4.88
CA HIS A 137 15.55 -10.17 -3.44
C HIS A 137 16.44 -9.00 -3.09
N ILE A 138 15.87 -7.95 -2.56
CA ILE A 138 16.54 -6.68 -2.32
C ILE A 138 16.71 -6.46 -0.82
N ASP A 139 17.93 -6.15 -0.40
CA ASP A 139 18.25 -5.61 0.91
C ASP A 139 18.41 -4.09 0.80
N LEU A 140 17.38 -3.35 1.22
CA LEU A 140 17.37 -1.89 1.16
C LEU A 140 18.33 -1.26 2.16
N THR A 141 18.59 -1.92 3.29
CA THR A 141 19.54 -1.44 4.29
C THR A 141 20.97 -1.51 3.78
N GLU A 142 21.32 -2.59 3.07
CA GLU A 142 22.65 -2.78 2.44
C GLU A 142 22.70 -2.20 1.01
N ASN A 143 21.60 -1.67 0.47
CA ASN A 143 21.48 -1.10 -0.86
C ASN A 143 21.96 -2.05 -1.98
N LYS A 144 21.48 -3.29 -1.98
CA LYS A 144 21.87 -4.29 -2.99
C LYS A 144 20.79 -5.33 -3.26
N VAL A 145 20.83 -5.93 -4.44
CA VAL A 145 20.19 -7.20 -4.72
C VAL A 145 21.05 -8.31 -4.11
N VAL A 146 20.46 -9.12 -3.25
CA VAL A 146 21.18 -10.22 -2.56
C VAL A 146 21.07 -11.54 -3.30
N GLU A 147 20.02 -11.71 -4.09
CA GLU A 147 19.77 -12.91 -4.88
C GLU A 147 18.78 -12.61 -6.00
N VAL A 148 19.02 -13.20 -7.17
CA VAL A 148 18.04 -13.30 -8.26
C VAL A 148 17.62 -14.75 -8.37
N GLU A 149 16.36 -15.01 -8.06
CA GLU A 149 15.73 -16.33 -8.12
C GLU A 149 15.18 -16.52 -9.54
N ASP A 150 15.76 -17.47 -10.29
CA ASP A 150 15.38 -17.77 -11.69
C ASP A 150 14.90 -19.22 -11.79
N HIS A 151 13.58 -19.42 -11.87
CA HIS A 151 12.91 -20.72 -11.97
C HIS A 151 12.81 -21.26 -13.40
N GLY A 152 13.52 -20.65 -14.32
CA GLY A 152 13.53 -21.02 -15.74
C GLY A 152 12.70 -20.09 -16.61
N VAL A 153 12.78 -20.32 -17.90
CA VAL A 153 12.14 -19.46 -18.91
C VAL A 153 10.72 -19.94 -19.18
N VAL A 154 9.77 -19.07 -18.93
CA VAL A 154 8.38 -19.21 -19.37
C VAL A 154 8.14 -18.14 -20.42
N GLU A 155 7.50 -18.50 -21.53
CA GLU A 155 7.19 -17.54 -22.60
C GLU A 155 6.24 -16.46 -22.06
N VAL A 156 6.63 -15.20 -22.26
CA VAL A 156 5.80 -14.06 -21.87
C VAL A 156 4.54 -14.03 -22.76
N PRO A 157 3.35 -13.86 -22.19
CA PRO A 157 2.12 -13.78 -22.97
C PRO A 157 2.19 -12.69 -24.04
N LYS A 158 1.58 -12.96 -25.21
CA LYS A 158 1.53 -12.02 -26.34
C LYS A 158 0.30 -11.11 -26.30
N ALA A 159 -0.53 -11.24 -25.28
CA ALA A 159 -1.73 -10.43 -25.13
C ALA A 159 -1.39 -8.94 -24.95
N HIS A 160 -2.16 -8.11 -25.62
CA HIS A 160 -2.11 -6.66 -25.41
C HIS A 160 -3.14 -6.27 -24.34
N ALA A 161 -2.80 -5.30 -23.51
CA ALA A 161 -3.68 -4.80 -22.47
C ALA A 161 -3.75 -3.27 -22.48
N ARG A 162 -3.87 -2.71 -23.64
CA ARG A 162 -4.17 -1.28 -23.79
C ARG A 162 -5.65 -1.05 -23.60
N TYR A 163 -6.00 -0.34 -22.51
CA TYR A 163 -7.39 0.00 -22.18
C TYR A 163 -7.76 1.42 -22.59
N ASP A 164 -6.82 2.19 -23.12
CA ASP A 164 -7.05 3.51 -23.69
C ASP A 164 -7.80 3.41 -25.04
N LYS A 165 -8.45 4.51 -25.42
CA LYS A 165 -9.24 4.59 -26.66
C LYS A 165 -8.47 4.16 -27.91
N ASP A 166 -7.19 4.54 -27.99
CA ASP A 166 -6.33 4.26 -29.13
C ASP A 166 -5.87 2.81 -29.20
N GLY A 167 -5.97 2.07 -28.09
CA GLY A 167 -5.65 0.65 -27.99
C GLY A 167 -6.78 -0.31 -28.30
N GLN A 168 -8.00 0.20 -28.56
CA GLN A 168 -9.17 -0.60 -28.86
C GLN A 168 -9.46 -0.63 -30.36
N GLU A 169 -9.74 -1.82 -30.90
CA GLU A 169 -10.16 -1.97 -32.31
C GLU A 169 -11.49 -1.27 -32.58
N SER A 170 -12.39 -1.32 -31.62
CA SER A 170 -13.68 -0.63 -31.64
C SER A 170 -14.15 -0.26 -30.26
N LEU A 171 -14.80 0.86 -30.12
CA LEU A 171 -15.47 1.23 -28.88
C LEU A 171 -16.91 0.74 -28.91
N ARG A 172 -17.36 0.22 -27.77
CA ARG A 172 -18.77 -0.09 -27.57
C ARG A 172 -19.59 1.20 -27.68
N GLU A 173 -20.77 1.12 -28.28
CA GLU A 173 -21.75 2.22 -28.21
C GLU A 173 -22.07 2.55 -26.74
N ASN A 174 -22.17 3.82 -26.45
CA ASN A 174 -22.57 4.24 -25.11
C ASN A 174 -23.96 3.69 -24.78
N PRO A 175 -24.16 3.13 -23.58
CA PRO A 175 -25.49 2.77 -23.12
C PRO A 175 -26.37 4.02 -23.07
N LYS A 176 -27.67 3.82 -23.12
CA LYS A 176 -28.63 4.90 -22.86
C LYS A 176 -28.33 5.52 -21.49
N GLU A 177 -28.54 6.81 -21.42
CA GLU A 177 -28.34 7.55 -20.16
C GLU A 177 -29.17 6.93 -19.03
N ILE A 178 -28.54 6.75 -17.88
CA ILE A 178 -29.18 6.34 -16.62
C ILE A 178 -29.11 7.56 -15.70
N ALA A 179 -30.25 8.11 -15.34
CA ALA A 179 -30.36 9.17 -14.37
C ALA A 179 -30.87 8.61 -13.04
N ILE A 180 -30.09 8.74 -11.96
CA ILE A 180 -30.52 8.47 -10.59
C ILE A 180 -30.66 9.82 -9.90
N THR A 181 -31.88 10.15 -9.48
CA THR A 181 -32.18 11.47 -8.94
C THR A 181 -32.83 11.35 -7.55
N GLN A 182 -32.56 12.33 -6.71
CA GLN A 182 -33.29 12.60 -5.46
C GLN A 182 -33.92 13.99 -5.56
N PRO A 183 -35.12 14.13 -6.17
CA PRO A 183 -35.69 15.44 -6.49
C PRO A 183 -35.95 16.34 -5.27
N GLU A 184 -36.20 15.74 -4.11
CA GLU A 184 -36.41 16.44 -2.84
C GLU A 184 -35.11 16.64 -2.03
N GLY A 185 -33.97 16.34 -2.63
CA GLY A 185 -32.66 16.39 -1.97
C GLY A 185 -32.27 15.07 -1.32
N VAL A 186 -31.08 15.07 -0.72
CA VAL A 186 -30.53 13.86 -0.07
C VAL A 186 -31.22 13.60 1.29
N GLY A 187 -31.45 12.33 1.61
CA GLY A 187 -32.08 11.92 2.87
C GLY A 187 -31.14 11.89 4.09
N PHE A 188 -29.95 12.51 3.99
CA PHE A 188 -28.98 12.60 5.08
C PHE A 188 -28.42 14.02 5.19
N SER A 189 -27.85 14.37 6.32
CA SER A 189 -27.10 15.61 6.50
C SER A 189 -25.63 15.34 6.83
N VAL A 190 -24.76 16.26 6.42
CA VAL A 190 -23.33 16.25 6.74
C VAL A 190 -22.96 17.62 7.29
N GLU A 191 -22.50 17.67 8.54
CA GLU A 191 -22.01 18.87 9.19
C GLU A 191 -20.55 18.60 9.61
N ASP A 192 -19.60 19.19 8.91
CA ASP A 192 -18.18 18.86 8.99
C ASP A 192 -17.93 17.36 8.73
N ASN A 193 -17.68 16.60 9.79
CA ASN A 193 -17.49 15.16 9.74
C ASN A 193 -18.63 14.35 10.40
N LEU A 194 -19.67 15.03 10.86
CA LEU A 194 -20.87 14.41 11.43
C LEU A 194 -21.87 14.08 10.31
N ILE A 195 -22.23 12.83 10.21
CA ILE A 195 -23.24 12.31 9.29
C ILE A 195 -24.46 11.91 10.11
N SER A 196 -25.64 12.41 9.72
CA SER A 196 -26.91 12.03 10.31
C SER A 196 -27.84 11.46 9.25
N TRP A 197 -28.38 10.26 9.47
CA TRP A 197 -29.26 9.56 8.55
C TRP A 197 -30.15 8.56 9.26
N GLU A 198 -31.48 8.65 9.07
CA GLU A 198 -32.47 7.68 9.57
C GLU A 198 -32.30 7.31 11.07
N GLY A 199 -32.00 8.28 11.90
CA GLY A 199 -31.71 8.10 13.32
C GLY A 199 -30.28 7.68 13.65
N TRP A 200 -29.46 7.36 12.64
CA TRP A 200 -28.02 7.18 12.80
C TRP A 200 -27.30 8.50 12.94
N GLN A 201 -26.32 8.54 13.81
CA GLN A 201 -25.32 9.60 13.88
C GLN A 201 -23.95 8.97 13.99
N LEU A 202 -23.02 9.45 13.19
CA LEU A 202 -21.63 9.00 13.20
C LEU A 202 -20.71 10.11 12.70
N ARG A 203 -19.45 10.05 13.10
CA ARG A 203 -18.40 10.88 12.48
C ARG A 203 -17.53 10.02 11.60
N ALA A 204 -17.22 10.50 10.41
CA ALA A 204 -16.31 9.85 9.47
C ALA A 204 -15.02 10.66 9.36
N SER A 205 -13.90 9.96 9.30
CA SER A 205 -12.58 10.55 9.00
C SER A 205 -11.77 9.61 8.10
N ILE A 206 -10.79 10.17 7.41
CA ILE A 206 -9.78 9.38 6.70
C ILE A 206 -8.52 9.39 7.54
N ASP A 207 -8.14 8.22 8.01
CA ASP A 207 -6.87 7.99 8.71
C ASP A 207 -5.81 7.60 7.67
N PRO A 208 -4.59 8.18 7.72
CA PRO A 208 -3.55 7.89 6.72
C PRO A 208 -3.05 6.43 6.74
N ILE A 209 -3.30 5.69 7.81
CA ILE A 209 -2.88 4.28 7.96
C ILE A 209 -4.06 3.33 7.79
N GLU A 210 -5.20 3.62 8.45
CA GLU A 210 -6.36 2.73 8.47
C GLU A 210 -7.40 3.05 7.39
N GLY A 211 -7.25 4.16 6.66
CA GLY A 211 -8.23 4.63 5.69
C GLY A 211 -9.49 5.18 6.36
N LEU A 212 -10.66 4.71 5.97
CA LEU A 212 -11.93 5.18 6.56
C LEU A 212 -12.05 4.73 8.02
N ALA A 213 -12.19 5.70 8.91
CA ALA A 213 -12.49 5.47 10.31
C ALA A 213 -13.83 6.09 10.71
N LEU A 214 -14.68 5.31 11.36
CA LEU A 214 -15.97 5.75 11.92
C LEU A 214 -15.83 5.96 13.42
N HIS A 215 -16.44 7.03 13.92
CA HIS A 215 -16.37 7.39 15.34
C HIS A 215 -17.74 7.71 15.90
N GLN A 216 -17.92 7.44 17.18
CA GLN A 216 -19.10 7.82 17.96
C GLN A 216 -20.43 7.40 17.29
N VAL A 217 -20.46 6.19 16.75
CA VAL A 217 -21.64 5.69 16.05
C VAL A 217 -22.77 5.44 17.03
N SER A 218 -23.91 6.03 16.77
CA SER A 218 -25.13 5.89 17.56
C SER A 218 -26.35 5.72 16.68
N LEU A 219 -27.39 5.06 17.23
CA LEU A 219 -28.71 4.93 16.63
C LEU A 219 -29.77 5.38 17.64
N ASN A 220 -30.59 6.34 17.27
CA ASN A 220 -31.60 6.93 18.15
C ASN A 220 -31.02 7.33 19.52
N ASN A 221 -29.88 8.02 19.52
CA ASN A 221 -29.11 8.44 20.69
C ASN A 221 -28.51 7.29 21.51
N ARG A 222 -28.67 6.03 21.11
CA ARG A 222 -28.04 4.89 21.78
C ARG A 222 -26.65 4.66 21.20
N PRO A 223 -25.56 4.76 21.98
CA PRO A 223 -24.22 4.43 21.49
C PRO A 223 -24.14 2.96 21.05
N ILE A 224 -23.57 2.72 19.85
CA ILE A 224 -23.35 1.40 19.29
C ILE A 224 -21.89 1.01 19.48
N PHE A 225 -20.97 1.83 18.95
CA PHE A 225 -19.53 1.69 19.18
C PHE A 225 -18.84 3.05 19.12
N TYR A 226 -17.67 3.12 19.75
CA TYR A 226 -16.91 4.37 19.82
C TYR A 226 -16.07 4.62 18.59
N ARG A 227 -15.39 3.59 18.07
CA ARG A 227 -14.54 3.66 16.90
C ARG A 227 -14.53 2.34 16.12
N ALA A 228 -14.55 2.42 14.81
CA ALA A 228 -14.30 1.31 13.91
C ALA A 228 -13.39 1.78 12.77
N GLY A 229 -12.44 0.96 12.41
CA GLY A 229 -11.51 1.17 11.29
C GLY A 229 -10.90 -0.17 10.90
N LEU A 230 -10.26 -0.22 9.74
CA LEU A 230 -9.49 -1.38 9.31
C LEU A 230 -8.08 -1.25 9.87
N SER A 231 -7.75 -2.04 10.91
CA SER A 231 -6.43 -1.99 11.53
C SER A 231 -5.37 -2.71 10.72
N ASP A 232 -5.76 -3.75 9.97
CA ASP A 232 -4.87 -4.56 9.14
C ASP A 232 -5.67 -5.38 8.13
N MET A 233 -5.05 -5.70 6.99
CA MET A 233 -5.59 -6.60 5.98
C MET A 233 -4.52 -7.57 5.54
N VAL A 234 -4.83 -8.87 5.61
CA VAL A 234 -3.98 -9.95 5.12
C VAL A 234 -4.70 -10.64 3.97
N VAL A 235 -4.07 -10.65 2.79
CA VAL A 235 -4.62 -11.26 1.59
C VAL A 235 -3.67 -12.35 1.09
N PRO A 236 -3.83 -13.61 1.54
CA PRO A 236 -3.05 -14.71 1.00
C PRO A 236 -3.50 -15.00 -0.42
N TYR A 237 -2.56 -14.96 -1.36
CA TYR A 237 -2.87 -15.16 -2.78
C TYR A 237 -3.22 -16.61 -3.10
N GLY A 238 -2.79 -17.58 -2.26
CA GLY A 238 -3.19 -18.99 -2.36
C GLY A 238 -2.62 -19.75 -3.56
N SER A 239 -1.79 -19.13 -4.39
CA SER A 239 -1.15 -19.76 -5.53
C SER A 239 0.15 -20.45 -5.10
N SER A 240 0.45 -21.61 -5.70
CA SER A 240 1.75 -22.29 -5.52
C SER A 240 2.85 -21.73 -6.42
N ASP A 241 2.55 -20.79 -7.29
CA ASP A 241 3.51 -20.16 -8.19
C ASP A 241 4.62 -19.44 -7.41
N PRO A 242 5.90 -19.55 -7.81
CA PRO A 242 7.02 -18.89 -7.15
C PRO A 242 6.84 -17.39 -6.95
N MET A 243 6.12 -16.72 -7.85
CA MET A 243 5.86 -15.27 -7.76
C MET A 243 4.74 -14.91 -6.78
N HIS A 244 3.94 -15.87 -6.29
CA HIS A 244 2.72 -15.59 -5.55
C HIS A 244 2.60 -16.24 -4.18
N TRP A 245 3.14 -17.45 -3.96
CA TRP A 245 2.90 -18.22 -2.74
C TRP A 245 3.27 -17.50 -1.44
N TRP A 246 4.18 -16.56 -1.49
CA TRP A 246 4.68 -15.75 -0.35
C TRP A 246 3.92 -14.44 -0.17
N LYS A 247 3.06 -14.05 -1.11
CA LYS A 247 2.27 -12.82 -1.02
C LYS A 247 1.15 -12.98 -0.01
N ALA A 248 1.12 -12.13 0.98
CA ALA A 248 0.10 -12.12 2.02
C ALA A 248 -0.29 -10.70 2.44
N VAL A 249 0.03 -9.69 1.63
CA VAL A 249 -0.30 -8.29 1.89
C VAL A 249 -1.42 -7.82 0.98
N HIS A 250 -2.20 -6.86 1.45
CA HIS A 250 -3.16 -6.17 0.61
C HIS A 250 -2.41 -5.20 -0.31
N ASP A 251 -2.68 -5.31 -1.59
CA ASP A 251 -2.15 -4.43 -2.62
C ASP A 251 -3.11 -3.25 -2.77
N GLY A 252 -2.92 -2.24 -1.97
CA GLY A 252 -3.79 -1.07 -1.92
C GLY A 252 -3.03 0.25 -2.00
N THR A 253 -1.76 0.20 -2.41
CA THR A 253 -0.85 1.35 -2.43
C THR A 253 -0.62 1.93 -3.82
N GLU A 254 -1.39 1.52 -4.81
CA GLU A 254 -1.37 2.13 -6.16
C GLU A 254 -2.32 3.31 -6.29
#